data_d6a1485ab8d6017213f4dcaba21dbe9a
#
_entry.id   d6a1485ab8d6017213f4dcaba21dbe9a
#
_cell.length_a   1.000
_cell.length_b   1.000
_cell.length_c   1.000
_cell.angle_alpha   90.00
_cell.angle_beta   90.00
_cell.angle_gamma   90.00
#
_symmetry.space_group_name_H-M   'P 1'
#
loop_
_entity.id
_entity.type
_entity.pdbx_description
1 polymer ?
#
loop_
_entity_poly.entity_id
_entity_poly.type
_entity_poly.pdbx_seq_one_letter_code
_entity_poly.pdbx_strand_id
1 'polypeptide(L)'
;MTGTRDGAIGRAEKYFDEGGFLDELQRRVAIPTTSQEAGSMPALREYVSGEMTESLTRLGYACEVQPNPRAEYGPFLIARRIEDPGKPTVLTYGHGDVIRGQDEQWRAGLSPWKIVVEGDRIYGRG
;
A
#
# COMPACT_ATOMS: atom_id res chain seq x y z
N MET A 1 -9.26 -6.82 25.80
CA MET A 1 -9.02 -5.40 26.13
C MET A 1 -9.61 -4.53 25.02
N THR A 2 -10.57 -3.70 25.37
CA THR A 2 -11.09 -2.70 24.42
C THR A 2 -9.99 -1.65 24.17
N GLY A 3 -9.56 -1.51 22.93
CA GLY A 3 -8.61 -0.47 22.55
C GLY A 3 -9.20 0.93 22.78
N THR A 4 -8.37 1.88 23.16
CA THR A 4 -8.75 3.28 23.30
C THR A 4 -8.27 4.09 22.12
N ARG A 5 -8.90 5.25 21.86
CA ARG A 5 -8.46 6.18 20.83
C ARG A 5 -6.99 6.61 21.04
N ASP A 6 -6.64 6.99 22.27
CA ASP A 6 -5.28 7.44 22.60
C ASP A 6 -4.25 6.32 22.43
N GLY A 7 -4.62 5.08 22.81
CA GLY A 7 -3.78 3.92 22.53
C GLY A 7 -3.59 3.61 21.04
N ALA A 8 -4.58 3.90 20.20
CA ALA A 8 -4.45 3.77 18.75
C ALA A 8 -3.51 4.84 18.16
N ILE A 9 -3.68 6.10 18.59
CA ILE A 9 -2.81 7.22 18.19
C ILE A 9 -1.36 6.92 18.60
N GLY A 10 -1.11 6.58 19.86
CA GLY A 10 0.24 6.30 20.33
C GLY A 10 0.92 5.13 19.60
N ARG A 11 0.17 4.11 19.17
CA ARG A 11 0.74 3.04 18.31
C ARG A 11 1.11 3.54 16.92
N ALA A 12 0.28 4.43 16.34
CA ALA A 12 0.57 5.00 15.02
C ALA A 12 1.81 5.92 15.06
N GLU A 13 1.91 6.78 16.07
CA GLU A 13 3.08 7.64 16.31
C GLU A 13 4.34 6.80 16.50
N LYS A 14 4.30 5.80 17.37
CA LYS A 14 5.41 4.89 17.60
C LYS A 14 5.85 4.18 16.31
N TYR A 15 4.91 3.68 15.52
CA TYR A 15 5.20 3.02 14.24
C TYR A 15 5.90 3.95 13.26
N PHE A 16 5.49 5.23 13.22
CA PHE A 16 6.13 6.26 12.42
C PHE A 16 7.54 6.58 12.93
N ASP A 17 7.69 6.85 14.22
CA ASP A 17 8.96 7.25 14.85
C ASP A 17 10.03 6.16 14.81
N GLU A 18 9.62 4.88 14.87
CA GLU A 18 10.52 3.72 14.78
C GLU A 18 10.88 3.34 13.33
N GLY A 19 10.41 4.08 12.32
CA GLY A 19 10.74 3.88 10.91
C GLY A 19 9.85 2.88 10.18
N GLY A 20 8.91 2.21 10.84
CA GLY A 20 8.04 1.20 10.24
C GLY A 20 7.22 1.74 9.07
N PHE A 21 6.76 2.98 9.17
CA PHE A 21 6.03 3.65 8.09
C PHE A 21 6.92 3.83 6.83
N LEU A 22 8.15 4.30 7.01
CA LEU A 22 9.08 4.52 5.89
C LEU A 22 9.49 3.21 5.22
N ASP A 23 9.74 2.17 6.00
CA ASP A 23 10.08 0.84 5.50
C ASP A 23 8.93 0.25 4.66
N GLU A 24 7.70 0.37 5.14
CA GLU A 24 6.52 -0.09 4.41
C GLU A 24 6.28 0.72 3.14
N LEU A 25 6.41 2.05 3.22
CA LEU A 25 6.28 2.94 2.08
C LEU A 25 7.34 2.64 1.00
N GLN A 26 8.60 2.39 1.40
CA GLN A 26 9.67 2.02 0.47
C GLN A 26 9.37 0.72 -0.27
N ARG A 27 8.85 -0.31 0.40
CA ARG A 27 8.49 -1.57 -0.26
C ARG A 27 7.38 -1.36 -1.29
N ARG A 28 6.37 -0.55 -0.95
CA ARG A 28 5.25 -0.25 -1.86
C ARG A 28 5.67 0.58 -3.05
N VAL A 29 6.45 1.63 -2.84
CA VAL A 29 6.95 2.51 -3.91
C VAL A 29 7.91 1.77 -4.86
N ALA A 30 8.62 0.75 -4.37
CA ALA A 30 9.53 -0.04 -5.20
C ALA A 30 8.82 -0.94 -6.22
N ILE A 31 7.52 -1.17 -6.09
CA ILE A 31 6.74 -1.97 -7.04
C ILE A 31 6.12 -1.04 -8.09
N PRO A 32 6.57 -1.08 -9.36
CA PRO A 32 6.13 -0.13 -10.39
C PRO A 32 4.75 -0.51 -10.95
N THR A 33 3.71 -0.19 -10.20
CA THR A 33 2.31 -0.52 -10.54
C THR A 33 1.71 0.42 -11.60
N THR A 34 2.43 0.66 -12.68
CA THR A 34 2.06 1.56 -13.78
C THR A 34 0.99 0.94 -14.67
N SER A 35 -0.27 0.97 -14.23
CA SER A 35 -1.41 0.30 -14.90
C SER A 35 -1.62 0.70 -16.35
N GLN A 36 -1.08 1.84 -16.78
CA GLN A 36 -1.20 2.37 -18.14
C GLN A 36 -0.12 1.84 -19.10
N GLU A 37 0.82 1.04 -18.61
CA GLU A 37 1.92 0.51 -19.40
C GLU A 37 1.73 -0.95 -19.74
N ALA A 38 2.03 -1.31 -20.99
CA ALA A 38 2.06 -2.71 -21.40
C ALA A 38 3.09 -3.48 -20.55
N GLY A 39 2.73 -4.66 -20.06
CA GLY A 39 3.62 -5.49 -19.25
C GLY A 39 3.59 -5.19 -17.74
N SER A 40 2.77 -4.25 -17.27
CA SER A 40 2.64 -3.92 -15.83
C SER A 40 1.95 -4.99 -14.99
N MET A 41 1.27 -5.95 -15.61
CA MET A 41 0.47 -6.97 -14.92
C MET A 41 1.24 -7.74 -13.82
N PRO A 42 2.51 -8.17 -14.00
CA PRO A 42 3.25 -8.80 -12.92
C PRO A 42 3.40 -7.92 -11.69
N ALA A 43 3.74 -6.64 -11.85
CA ALA A 43 3.86 -5.68 -10.75
C ALA A 43 2.51 -5.42 -10.06
N LEU A 44 1.41 -5.31 -10.82
CA LEU A 44 0.06 -5.16 -10.26
C LEU A 44 -0.33 -6.37 -9.41
N ARG A 45 0.00 -7.58 -9.86
CA ARG A 45 -0.24 -8.81 -9.09
C ARG A 45 0.65 -8.90 -7.86
N GLU A 46 1.93 -8.59 -7.98
CA GLU A 46 2.86 -8.56 -6.86
C GLU A 46 2.38 -7.59 -5.76
N TYR A 47 1.94 -6.40 -6.15
CA TYR A 47 1.42 -5.42 -5.21
C TYR A 47 0.17 -5.93 -4.47
N VAL A 48 -0.81 -6.44 -5.20
CA VAL A 48 -2.09 -6.88 -4.63
C VAL A 48 -1.95 -8.21 -3.87
N SER A 49 -1.36 -9.23 -4.50
CA SER A 49 -1.32 -10.61 -3.96
C SER A 49 -0.14 -10.83 -3.01
N GLY A 50 0.91 -10.03 -3.10
CA GLY A 50 2.05 -10.06 -2.20
C GLY A 50 1.96 -8.97 -1.14
N GLU A 51 2.47 -7.78 -1.43
CA GLU A 51 2.68 -6.71 -0.44
C GLU A 51 1.40 -6.34 0.34
N MET A 52 0.28 -6.10 -0.35
CA MET A 52 -0.96 -5.70 0.33
C MET A 52 -1.61 -6.85 1.08
N THR A 53 -1.63 -8.04 0.51
CA THR A 53 -2.17 -9.23 1.17
C THR A 53 -1.40 -9.55 2.45
N GLU A 54 -0.07 -9.55 2.40
CA GLU A 54 0.76 -9.80 3.57
C GLU A 54 0.58 -8.72 4.64
N SER A 55 0.59 -7.45 4.24
CA SER A 55 0.43 -6.32 5.16
C SER A 55 -0.91 -6.37 5.90
N LEU A 56 -1.99 -6.62 5.20
CA LEU A 56 -3.32 -6.70 5.80
C LEU A 56 -3.52 -7.97 6.63
N THR A 57 -2.94 -9.09 6.20
CA THR A 57 -2.98 -10.35 6.97
C THR A 57 -2.27 -10.19 8.33
N ARG A 58 -1.12 -9.50 8.37
CA ARG A 58 -0.43 -9.18 9.63
C ARG A 58 -1.29 -8.33 10.57
N LEU A 59 -2.19 -7.52 10.02
CA LEU A 59 -3.16 -6.72 10.78
C LEU A 59 -4.44 -7.48 11.16
N GLY A 60 -4.51 -8.79 10.86
CA GLY A 60 -5.64 -9.64 11.22
C GLY A 60 -6.81 -9.61 10.24
N TYR A 61 -6.59 -9.13 9.01
CA TYR A 61 -7.60 -9.19 7.96
C TYR A 61 -7.61 -10.57 7.29
N ALA A 62 -8.80 -11.09 6.99
CA ALA A 62 -8.98 -12.16 6.01
C ALA A 62 -8.95 -11.55 4.61
N CYS A 63 -7.97 -11.95 3.82
CA CYS A 63 -7.68 -11.40 2.50
C CYS A 63 -8.09 -12.37 1.39
N GLU A 64 -8.75 -11.86 0.35
CA GLU A 64 -9.18 -12.60 -0.82
C GLU A 64 -8.84 -11.81 -2.08
N VAL A 65 -7.98 -12.38 -2.92
CA VAL A 65 -7.63 -11.80 -4.22
C VAL A 65 -8.66 -12.22 -5.25
N GLN A 66 -9.37 -11.26 -5.82
CA GLN A 66 -10.38 -11.48 -6.85
C GLN A 66 -9.85 -11.09 -8.23
N PRO A 67 -10.06 -11.93 -9.25
CA PRO A 67 -9.70 -11.56 -10.61
C PRO A 67 -10.56 -10.39 -11.09
N ASN A 68 -9.97 -9.53 -11.90
CA ASN A 68 -10.72 -8.49 -12.56
C ASN A 68 -11.65 -9.12 -13.61
N PRO A 69 -12.94 -8.76 -13.69
CA PRO A 69 -13.83 -9.20 -14.76
C PRO A 69 -13.30 -8.89 -16.17
N ARG A 70 -12.48 -7.87 -16.29
CA ARG A 70 -11.74 -7.53 -17.50
C ARG A 70 -10.30 -7.99 -17.31
N ALA A 71 -9.96 -9.10 -17.98
CA ALA A 71 -8.69 -9.82 -17.81
C ALA A 71 -7.42 -8.98 -18.11
N GLU A 72 -7.57 -7.89 -18.87
CA GLU A 72 -6.51 -6.95 -19.19
C GLU A 72 -6.12 -6.01 -18.03
N TYR A 73 -6.89 -5.99 -16.94
CA TYR A 73 -6.62 -5.16 -15.76
C TYR A 73 -6.17 -6.00 -14.56
N GLY A 74 -5.49 -5.32 -13.62
CA GLY A 74 -5.02 -5.93 -12.39
C GLY A 74 -6.14 -6.44 -11.48
N PRO A 75 -5.83 -7.40 -10.57
CA PRO A 75 -6.80 -7.99 -9.66
C PRO A 75 -7.27 -7.01 -8.59
N PHE A 76 -8.32 -7.39 -7.87
CA PHE A 76 -8.78 -6.71 -6.66
C PHE A 76 -8.35 -7.48 -5.40
N LEU A 77 -8.17 -6.77 -4.31
CA LEU A 77 -8.04 -7.34 -2.98
C LEU A 77 -9.25 -6.96 -2.13
N ILE A 78 -9.95 -7.96 -1.62
CA ILE A 78 -11.00 -7.79 -0.62
C ILE A 78 -10.44 -8.25 0.71
N ALA A 79 -10.35 -7.33 1.66
CA ALA A 79 -9.86 -7.62 3.00
C ALA A 79 -10.96 -7.33 4.03
N ARG A 80 -11.24 -8.29 4.91
CA ARG A 80 -12.30 -8.20 5.91
C ARG A 80 -11.74 -8.46 7.29
N ARG A 81 -12.09 -7.60 8.24
CA ARG A 81 -11.79 -7.80 9.65
C ARG A 81 -13.04 -7.45 10.47
N ILE A 82 -13.66 -8.44 11.04
CA ILE A 82 -14.85 -8.29 11.88
C ILE A 82 -14.47 -8.71 13.31
N GLU A 83 -14.37 -7.74 14.20
CA GLU A 83 -14.03 -7.97 15.60
C GLU A 83 -15.30 -8.21 16.46
N ASP A 84 -16.39 -7.55 16.10
CA ASP A 84 -17.67 -7.66 16.80
C ASP A 84 -18.80 -7.47 15.78
N PRO A 85 -19.59 -8.53 15.49
CA PRO A 85 -20.67 -8.45 14.51
C PRO A 85 -21.81 -7.52 14.94
N GLY A 86 -21.87 -7.14 16.22
CA GLY A 86 -22.85 -6.17 16.74
C GLY A 86 -22.48 -4.71 16.51
N LYS A 87 -21.28 -4.44 15.98
CA LYS A 87 -20.81 -3.07 15.71
C LYS A 87 -20.92 -2.71 14.24
N PRO A 88 -21.00 -1.41 13.92
CA PRO A 88 -20.99 -0.95 12.53
C PRO A 88 -19.72 -1.40 11.79
N THR A 89 -19.88 -1.79 10.53
CA THR A 89 -18.78 -2.08 9.62
C THR A 89 -18.40 -0.82 8.85
N VAL A 90 -17.11 -0.52 8.80
CA VAL A 90 -16.56 0.58 7.99
C VAL A 90 -16.02 -0.01 6.69
N LEU A 91 -16.55 0.45 5.56
CA LEU A 91 -16.02 0.14 4.23
C LEU A 91 -15.03 1.23 3.82
N THR A 92 -13.83 0.84 3.43
CA THR A 92 -12.82 1.73 2.87
C THR A 92 -12.44 1.27 1.47
N TYR A 93 -11.96 2.19 0.66
CA TYR A 93 -11.47 1.94 -0.68
C TYR A 93 -10.11 2.62 -0.85
N GLY A 94 -9.21 1.98 -1.58
CA GLY A 94 -7.96 2.54 -2.03
C GLY A 94 -7.54 1.87 -3.34
N HIS A 95 -6.66 2.52 -4.09
CA HIS A 95 -6.04 1.92 -5.27
C HIS A 95 -4.52 1.92 -5.14
N GLY A 96 -3.87 0.92 -5.71
CA GLY A 96 -2.42 0.75 -5.63
C GLY A 96 -1.71 0.96 -6.96
N ASP A 97 -2.45 1.25 -8.03
CA ASP A 97 -1.85 1.59 -9.31
C ASP A 97 -1.45 3.07 -9.36
N VAL A 98 -0.37 3.33 -10.07
CA VAL A 98 0.18 4.68 -10.24
C VAL A 98 0.32 5.03 -11.72
N ILE A 99 0.44 6.33 -12.01
CA ILE A 99 0.78 6.82 -13.33
C ILE A 99 2.26 6.53 -13.65
N ARG A 100 2.66 6.72 -14.90
CA ARG A 100 4.05 6.53 -15.36
C ARG A 100 5.05 7.25 -14.46
N GLY A 101 6.16 6.60 -14.20
CA GLY A 101 7.23 7.10 -13.33
C GLY A 101 7.88 8.38 -13.82
N GLN A 102 7.97 8.57 -15.17
CA GLN A 102 8.69 9.68 -15.80
C GLN A 102 10.15 9.75 -15.33
N ASP A 103 10.82 8.61 -15.35
CA ASP A 103 12.13 8.36 -14.73
C ASP A 103 13.18 9.42 -15.11
N GLU A 104 13.17 9.89 -16.36
CA GLU A 104 14.12 10.88 -16.88
C GLU A 104 13.87 12.32 -16.39
N GLN A 105 12.72 12.58 -15.76
CA GLN A 105 12.35 13.92 -15.29
C GLN A 105 12.70 14.17 -13.82
N TRP A 106 13.17 13.14 -13.12
CA TRP A 106 13.59 13.29 -11.73
C TRP A 106 14.98 13.92 -11.65
N ARG A 107 15.17 14.83 -10.69
CA ARG A 107 16.50 15.40 -10.49
C ARG A 107 17.51 14.35 -10.03
N ALA A 108 18.78 14.63 -10.23
CA ALA A 108 19.87 13.72 -9.85
C ALA A 108 19.75 13.27 -8.37
N GLY A 109 19.90 11.98 -8.14
CA GLY A 109 19.77 11.36 -6.82
C GLY A 109 18.36 10.95 -6.42
N LEU A 110 17.33 11.32 -7.18
CA LEU A 110 15.94 10.88 -6.98
C LEU A 110 15.50 9.92 -8.08
N SER A 111 14.54 9.08 -7.77
CA SER A 111 13.86 8.23 -8.75
C SER A 111 12.41 7.98 -8.32
N PRO A 112 11.52 7.61 -9.25
CA PRO A 112 10.12 7.33 -8.88
C PRO A 112 9.97 6.11 -7.96
N TRP A 113 10.85 5.12 -8.06
CA TRP A 113 10.72 3.80 -7.44
C TRP A 113 11.55 3.60 -6.18
N LYS A 114 12.19 4.66 -5.71
CA LYS A 114 12.99 4.64 -4.49
C LYS A 114 12.68 5.87 -3.65
N ILE A 115 12.29 5.64 -2.42
CA ILE A 115 12.10 6.74 -1.46
C ILE A 115 13.43 7.36 -1.08
N VAL A 116 13.45 8.68 -1.08
CA VAL A 116 14.54 9.49 -0.54
C VAL A 116 13.96 10.52 0.41
N VAL A 117 14.49 10.58 1.63
CA VAL A 117 14.10 11.55 2.65
C VAL A 117 15.11 12.69 2.62
N GLU A 118 14.64 13.93 2.46
CA GLU A 118 15.44 15.14 2.51
C GLU A 118 14.77 16.14 3.45
N GLY A 119 15.30 16.32 4.64
CA GLY A 119 14.69 17.16 5.67
C GLY A 119 13.31 16.65 6.07
N ASP A 120 12.30 17.47 5.85
CA ASP A 120 10.88 17.19 6.15
C ASP A 120 10.08 16.61 4.95
N ARG A 121 10.76 16.26 3.86
CA ARG A 121 10.14 15.79 2.62
C ARG A 121 10.55 14.35 2.27
N ILE A 122 9.59 13.64 1.70
CA ILE A 122 9.79 12.31 1.15
C ILE A 122 9.52 12.38 -0.35
N TYR A 123 10.45 11.87 -1.15
CA TYR A 123 10.35 11.84 -2.60
C TYR A 123 10.19 10.39 -3.07
N GLY A 124 9.28 10.17 -4.00
CA GLY A 124 8.98 8.89 -4.62
C GLY A 124 7.67 8.97 -5.39
N ARG A 125 7.36 7.97 -6.21
CA ARG A 125 6.06 7.84 -6.87
C ARG A 125 5.12 7.05 -5.96
N GLY A 126 3.99 7.61 -5.62
CA GLY A 126 3.00 6.95 -4.78
C GLY A 126 1.58 7.14 -5.27
#